data_1da43a3755c549659fa630d6d5d4b4b6
#
_entry.id   1da43a3755c549659fa630d6d5d4b4b6
#
_cell.length_a   1.000
_cell.length_b   1.000
_cell.length_c   1.000
_cell.angle_alpha   90.00
_cell.angle_beta   90.00
_cell.angle_gamma   90.00
#
_symmetry.space_group_name_H-M   'P 1'
#
loop_
_entity.id
_entity.type
_entity.pdbx_description
1 polymer ?
#
loop_
_entity_poly.entity_id
_entity_poly.type
_entity_poly.pdbx_seq_one_letter_code
_entity_poly.pdbx_strand_id
1 'polypeptide(L)'
;SGQRQGSSITKNDGSNLHHKIGLNRRYEANRTLALASKMFELAIDWGFLKETDANPAKRVKRFKESKRDRWITPEEMPELAKAINQENNLYAKNAIWLYLYTGARKSELLQAKWEDVNLFDNELRLPETKSGKTHYIHLSEPAIEILKKLPKEKGNPYIFPGKITGKHLINIEKSWRRIRAEAGLEDVRLHDLRRTVGSWLAQSGNSLHLIGSILNHSNESTTAIYARFGKSTVREALEEHGKRILSAIDDFI
;
A
#
# COMPACT_ATOMS: atom_id res chain seq x y z
N SER A 1 14.45 23.56 -25.86
CA SER A 1 13.73 24.73 -25.28
C SER A 1 13.96 24.85 -23.77
N GLY A 2 15.21 24.62 -23.28
CA GLY A 2 15.55 24.64 -21.85
C GLY A 2 16.00 25.99 -21.28
N GLN A 3 15.72 27.10 -21.96
CA GLN A 3 16.26 28.41 -21.57
C GLN A 3 15.20 29.49 -21.27
N ARG A 4 13.92 29.11 -21.10
CA ARG A 4 12.88 30.05 -20.71
C ARG A 4 12.96 30.34 -19.22
N GLN A 5 12.92 31.65 -18.85
CA GLN A 5 12.82 32.06 -17.45
C GLN A 5 11.47 31.63 -16.85
N GLY A 6 11.46 31.27 -15.57
CA GLY A 6 10.25 30.81 -14.87
C GLY A 6 9.09 31.82 -14.95
N SER A 7 9.40 33.16 -14.90
CA SER A 7 8.44 34.24 -15.04
C SER A 7 7.78 34.35 -16.43
N SER A 8 8.37 33.73 -17.46
CA SER A 8 7.81 33.74 -18.83
C SER A 8 6.92 32.50 -19.12
N ILE A 9 6.76 31.59 -18.18
CA ILE A 9 5.92 30.39 -18.35
C ILE A 9 4.47 30.74 -18.02
N THR A 10 3.60 30.49 -18.98
CA THR A 10 2.18 30.82 -18.87
C THR A 10 1.32 29.59 -18.47
N LYS A 11 0.08 29.85 -18.06
CA LYS A 11 -0.91 28.76 -17.83
C LYS A 11 -1.11 27.90 -19.09
N ASN A 12 -1.03 28.50 -20.28
CA ASN A 12 -1.16 27.76 -21.54
C ASN A 12 0.00 26.79 -21.73
N ASP A 13 1.22 27.17 -21.35
CA ASP A 13 2.37 26.24 -21.38
C ASP A 13 2.16 25.04 -20.42
N GLY A 14 1.68 25.30 -19.20
CA GLY A 14 1.34 24.27 -18.23
C GLY A 14 0.25 23.31 -18.74
N SER A 15 -0.78 23.88 -19.35
CA SER A 15 -1.89 23.13 -19.95
C SER A 15 -1.44 22.25 -21.12
N ASN A 16 -0.62 22.83 -22.03
CA ASN A 16 -0.08 22.10 -23.19
C ASN A 16 0.84 20.97 -22.78
N LEU A 17 1.73 21.18 -21.79
CA LEU A 17 2.58 20.13 -21.23
C LEU A 17 1.73 19.00 -20.65
N HIS A 18 0.75 19.34 -19.81
CA HIS A 18 -0.17 18.38 -19.20
C HIS A 18 -0.94 17.57 -20.25
N HIS A 19 -1.48 18.24 -21.27
CA HIS A 19 -2.18 17.58 -22.35
C HIS A 19 -1.26 16.65 -23.16
N LYS A 20 -0.08 17.10 -23.54
CA LYS A 20 0.91 16.33 -24.30
C LYS A 20 1.29 15.01 -23.60
N ILE A 21 1.58 15.08 -22.28
CA ILE A 21 1.85 13.87 -21.49
C ILE A 21 0.59 13.03 -21.38
N GLY A 22 -0.57 13.65 -21.19
CA GLY A 22 -1.85 13.02 -20.96
C GLY A 22 -2.43 12.23 -22.12
N LEU A 23 -1.95 12.46 -23.36
CA LEU A 23 -2.37 11.66 -24.52
C LEU A 23 -2.18 10.17 -24.30
N ASN A 24 -1.07 9.77 -23.68
CA ASN A 24 -0.74 8.37 -23.42
C ASN A 24 -0.70 8.02 -21.93
N ARG A 25 -0.47 9.00 -21.03
CA ARG A 25 -0.15 8.77 -19.61
C ARG A 25 -0.84 9.79 -18.71
N ARG A 26 -2.18 9.69 -18.60
CA ARG A 26 -3.02 10.64 -17.85
C ARG A 26 -2.61 10.78 -16.37
N TYR A 27 -2.30 9.68 -15.71
CA TYR A 27 -1.85 9.69 -14.31
C TYR A 27 -0.53 10.45 -14.15
N GLU A 28 0.42 10.18 -15.04
CA GLU A 28 1.74 10.82 -15.03
C GLU A 28 1.65 12.32 -15.35
N ALA A 29 0.75 12.70 -16.26
CA ALA A 29 0.44 14.09 -16.55
C ALA A 29 -0.03 14.84 -15.29
N ASN A 30 -0.96 14.25 -14.53
CA ASN A 30 -1.44 14.83 -13.29
C ASN A 30 -0.34 14.95 -12.23
N ARG A 31 0.56 13.97 -12.12
CA ARG A 31 1.72 14.02 -11.19
C ARG A 31 2.73 15.09 -11.60
N THR A 32 3.05 15.16 -12.89
CA THR A 32 3.93 16.20 -13.42
C THR A 32 3.37 17.60 -13.17
N LEU A 33 2.06 17.78 -13.39
CA LEU A 33 1.39 19.06 -13.11
C LEU A 33 1.44 19.41 -11.62
N ALA A 34 1.20 18.45 -10.73
CA ALA A 34 1.28 18.66 -9.29
C ALA A 34 2.70 19.04 -8.84
N LEU A 35 3.73 18.35 -9.37
CA LEU A 35 5.12 18.69 -9.11
C LEU A 35 5.46 20.09 -9.61
N ALA A 36 5.11 20.42 -10.86
CA ALA A 36 5.33 21.75 -11.41
C ALA A 36 4.65 22.83 -10.56
N SER A 37 3.40 22.61 -10.14
CA SER A 37 2.70 23.54 -9.26
C SER A 37 3.45 23.81 -7.97
N LYS A 38 3.96 22.73 -7.31
CA LYS A 38 4.73 22.88 -6.08
C LYS A 38 6.08 23.57 -6.29
N MET A 39 6.75 23.31 -7.42
CA MET A 39 8.01 23.98 -7.77
C MET A 39 7.80 25.50 -7.96
N PHE A 40 6.71 25.91 -8.63
CA PHE A 40 6.40 27.33 -8.78
C PHE A 40 6.03 28.00 -7.44
N GLU A 41 5.27 27.33 -6.58
CA GLU A 41 4.98 27.82 -5.23
C GLU A 41 6.28 28.03 -4.43
N LEU A 42 7.18 27.05 -4.41
CA LEU A 42 8.46 27.19 -3.72
C LEU A 42 9.36 28.27 -4.34
N ALA A 43 9.33 28.47 -5.66
CA ALA A 43 10.10 29.52 -6.31
C ALA A 43 9.60 30.92 -5.90
N ILE A 44 8.31 31.09 -5.65
CA ILE A 44 7.73 32.33 -5.10
C ILE A 44 8.14 32.45 -3.62
N ASP A 45 7.96 31.41 -2.80
CA ASP A 45 8.30 31.41 -1.38
C ASP A 45 9.78 31.75 -1.14
N TRP A 46 10.67 31.32 -2.04
CA TRP A 46 12.13 31.57 -1.94
C TRP A 46 12.58 32.85 -2.65
N GLY A 47 11.66 33.66 -3.20
CA GLY A 47 11.97 34.93 -3.85
C GLY A 47 12.60 34.82 -5.23
N PHE A 48 12.62 33.63 -5.86
CA PHE A 48 13.06 33.50 -7.27
C PHE A 48 12.02 34.01 -8.27
N LEU A 49 10.76 34.05 -7.87
CA LEU A 49 9.63 34.63 -8.60
C LEU A 49 8.92 35.62 -7.69
N LYS A 50 8.25 36.61 -8.27
CA LYS A 50 7.47 37.60 -7.53
C LYS A 50 6.16 36.96 -7.03
N GLU A 51 5.62 37.41 -5.90
CA GLU A 51 4.30 37.00 -5.40
C GLU A 51 3.17 37.26 -6.39
N THR A 52 3.36 38.29 -7.27
CA THR A 52 2.42 38.63 -8.34
C THR A 52 2.50 37.68 -9.54
N ASP A 53 3.55 36.83 -9.63
CA ASP A 53 3.72 35.88 -10.72
C ASP A 53 2.72 34.75 -10.59
N ALA A 54 1.94 34.49 -11.63
CA ALA A 54 0.95 33.47 -11.63
C ALA A 54 1.59 32.07 -11.74
N ASN A 55 1.26 31.14 -10.81
CA ASN A 55 1.65 29.75 -10.95
C ASN A 55 0.98 29.12 -12.18
N PRO A 56 1.74 28.77 -13.23
CA PRO A 56 1.19 28.30 -14.51
C PRO A 56 0.53 26.92 -14.43
N ALA A 57 0.82 26.15 -13.41
CA ALA A 57 0.23 24.84 -13.17
C ALA A 57 -1.03 24.90 -12.27
N LYS A 58 -1.27 26.04 -11.60
CA LYS A 58 -2.46 26.25 -10.78
C LYS A 58 -3.69 26.46 -11.68
N ARG A 59 -4.81 25.81 -11.38
CA ARG A 59 -6.06 25.89 -12.16
C ARG A 59 -6.02 25.17 -13.54
N VAL A 60 -5.04 24.32 -13.82
CA VAL A 60 -5.13 23.38 -14.96
C VAL A 60 -6.03 22.22 -14.56
N LYS A 61 -7.04 21.92 -15.38
CA LYS A 61 -7.98 20.82 -15.13
C LYS A 61 -7.26 19.48 -15.26
N ARG A 62 -7.26 18.70 -14.19
CA ARG A 62 -6.65 17.38 -14.16
C ARG A 62 -7.49 16.34 -14.90
N PHE A 63 -6.86 15.33 -15.46
CA PHE A 63 -7.55 14.17 -15.97
C PHE A 63 -8.22 13.41 -14.83
N LYS A 64 -9.40 12.83 -15.10
CA LYS A 64 -10.06 11.93 -14.16
C LYS A 64 -9.22 10.67 -13.98
N GLU A 65 -8.87 10.37 -12.75
CA GLU A 65 -8.15 9.15 -12.39
C GLU A 65 -9.16 8.11 -11.89
N SER A 66 -9.10 6.89 -12.42
CA SER A 66 -9.82 5.76 -11.84
C SER A 66 -9.01 5.23 -10.66
N LYS A 67 -9.63 5.08 -9.52
CA LYS A 67 -9.00 4.38 -8.39
C LYS A 67 -8.89 2.91 -8.78
N ARG A 68 -7.68 2.37 -8.66
CA ARG A 68 -7.44 0.95 -8.85
C ARG A 68 -8.11 0.18 -7.70
N ASP A 69 -8.85 -0.88 -8.06
CA ASP A 69 -9.62 -1.72 -7.15
C ASP A 69 -9.29 -3.21 -7.41
N ARG A 70 -8.00 -3.55 -7.33
CA ARG A 70 -7.49 -4.90 -7.59
C ARG A 70 -6.95 -5.50 -6.28
N TRP A 71 -7.39 -6.69 -5.97
CA TRP A 71 -6.95 -7.53 -4.86
C TRP A 71 -6.98 -9.01 -5.32
N ILE A 72 -6.27 -9.89 -4.63
CA ILE A 72 -6.23 -11.33 -4.94
C ILE A 72 -7.51 -11.97 -4.41
N THR A 73 -8.25 -12.64 -5.28
CA THR A 73 -9.47 -13.36 -4.89
C THR A 73 -9.11 -14.70 -4.23
N PRO A 74 -10.04 -15.33 -3.48
CA PRO A 74 -9.81 -16.67 -2.93
C PRO A 74 -9.45 -17.71 -4.00
N GLU A 75 -10.03 -17.60 -5.20
CA GLU A 75 -9.81 -18.51 -6.32
C GLU A 75 -8.41 -18.35 -6.94
N GLU A 76 -7.85 -17.14 -6.89
CA GLU A 76 -6.51 -16.84 -7.40
C GLU A 76 -5.38 -17.20 -6.41
N MET A 77 -5.72 -17.31 -5.11
CA MET A 77 -4.73 -17.52 -4.05
C MET A 77 -3.94 -18.84 -4.19
N PRO A 78 -4.53 -19.99 -4.57
CA PRO A 78 -3.77 -21.23 -4.71
C PRO A 78 -2.63 -21.15 -5.72
N GLU A 79 -2.87 -20.60 -6.91
CA GLU A 79 -1.81 -20.44 -7.93
C GLU A 79 -0.77 -19.41 -7.51
N LEU A 80 -1.17 -18.32 -6.87
CA LEU A 80 -0.23 -17.37 -6.28
C LEU A 80 0.64 -18.03 -5.22
N ALA A 81 0.06 -18.81 -4.31
CA ALA A 81 0.80 -19.51 -3.25
C ALA A 81 1.82 -20.49 -3.82
N LYS A 82 1.44 -21.26 -4.85
CA LYS A 82 2.33 -22.16 -5.58
C LYS A 82 3.50 -21.40 -6.19
N ALA A 83 3.23 -20.33 -6.91
CA ALA A 83 4.26 -19.49 -7.54
C ALA A 83 5.20 -18.84 -6.52
N ILE A 84 4.68 -18.34 -5.37
CA ILE A 84 5.52 -17.83 -4.28
C ILE A 84 6.44 -18.93 -3.75
N ASN A 85 5.93 -20.14 -3.55
CA ASN A 85 6.73 -21.25 -3.01
C ASN A 85 7.82 -21.74 -3.96
N GLN A 86 7.66 -21.53 -5.25
CA GLN A 86 8.65 -21.84 -6.29
C GLN A 86 9.74 -20.76 -6.47
N GLU A 87 9.57 -19.56 -5.87
CA GLU A 87 10.58 -18.50 -5.97
C GLU A 87 11.89 -18.91 -5.27
N ASN A 88 12.99 -18.82 -6.02
CA ASN A 88 14.32 -19.23 -5.55
C ASN A 88 14.94 -18.26 -4.53
N ASN A 89 14.57 -17.00 -4.57
CA ASN A 89 15.09 -16.02 -3.63
C ASN A 89 14.37 -16.17 -2.28
N LEU A 90 15.07 -16.82 -1.33
CA LEU A 90 14.55 -17.11 0.01
C LEU A 90 13.96 -15.88 0.70
N TYR A 91 14.68 -14.76 0.70
CA TYR A 91 14.24 -13.53 1.39
C TYR A 91 13.08 -12.86 0.66
N ALA A 92 13.09 -12.82 -0.66
CA ALA A 92 11.97 -12.24 -1.42
C ALA A 92 10.68 -13.08 -1.26
N LYS A 93 10.79 -14.41 -1.33
CA LYS A 93 9.68 -15.34 -1.08
C LYS A 93 9.04 -15.08 0.28
N ASN A 94 9.82 -15.12 1.34
CA ASN A 94 9.32 -14.96 2.70
C ASN A 94 8.84 -13.52 2.99
N ALA A 95 9.46 -12.51 2.39
CA ALA A 95 8.96 -11.14 2.46
C ALA A 95 7.58 -10.98 1.83
N ILE A 96 7.30 -11.67 0.72
CA ILE A 96 5.99 -11.64 0.06
C ILE A 96 4.94 -12.35 0.92
N TRP A 97 5.26 -13.49 1.51
CA TRP A 97 4.39 -14.16 2.47
C TRP A 97 4.08 -13.28 3.69
N LEU A 98 5.10 -12.72 4.33
CA LEU A 98 4.89 -11.81 5.46
C LEU A 98 4.09 -10.56 5.06
N TYR A 99 4.25 -10.09 3.83
CA TYR A 99 3.45 -8.99 3.31
C TYR A 99 1.96 -9.35 3.21
N LEU A 100 1.64 -10.58 2.78
CA LEU A 100 0.28 -11.12 2.75
C LEU A 100 -0.30 -11.36 4.15
N TYR A 101 0.49 -11.87 5.10
CA TYR A 101 -0.01 -12.14 6.45
C TYR A 101 -0.16 -10.88 7.31
N THR A 102 0.62 -9.84 7.06
CA THR A 102 0.65 -8.65 7.93
C THR A 102 -0.02 -7.43 7.32
N GLY A 103 -0.08 -7.34 5.99
CA GLY A 103 -0.48 -6.13 5.31
C GLY A 103 0.45 -4.93 5.54
N ALA A 104 1.66 -5.11 6.08
CA ALA A 104 2.64 -4.04 6.30
C ALA A 104 2.97 -3.28 5.01
N ARG A 105 3.51 -2.07 5.10
CA ARG A 105 4.06 -1.42 3.90
C ARG A 105 5.37 -2.09 3.49
N LYS A 106 5.61 -2.22 2.19
CA LYS A 106 6.82 -2.88 1.65
C LYS A 106 8.11 -2.35 2.30
N SER A 107 8.25 -1.04 2.39
CA SER A 107 9.44 -0.42 2.98
C SER A 107 9.58 -0.72 4.47
N GLU A 108 8.50 -0.70 5.22
CA GLU A 108 8.48 -1.02 6.65
C GLU A 108 8.92 -2.46 6.88
N LEU A 109 8.35 -3.40 6.13
CA LEU A 109 8.68 -4.81 6.26
C LEU A 109 10.13 -5.12 5.85
N LEU A 110 10.61 -4.59 4.72
CA LEU A 110 11.97 -4.85 4.26
C LEU A 110 13.05 -4.21 5.14
N GLN A 111 12.70 -3.18 5.91
CA GLN A 111 13.59 -2.52 6.89
C GLN A 111 13.47 -3.08 8.30
N ALA A 112 12.58 -4.04 8.53
CA ALA A 112 12.37 -4.64 9.84
C ALA A 112 13.63 -5.37 10.31
N LYS A 113 13.93 -5.23 11.62
CA LYS A 113 15.10 -5.82 12.24
C LYS A 113 14.72 -6.95 13.20
N TRP A 114 15.65 -7.85 13.44
CA TRP A 114 15.48 -8.93 14.40
C TRP A 114 15.26 -8.45 15.84
N GLU A 115 15.86 -7.33 16.24
CA GLU A 115 15.66 -6.72 17.56
C GLU A 115 14.24 -6.20 17.81
N ASP A 116 13.48 -5.96 16.72
CA ASP A 116 12.11 -5.49 16.78
C ASP A 116 11.08 -6.63 16.77
N VAL A 117 11.52 -7.89 16.66
CA VAL A 117 10.65 -9.08 16.71
C VAL A 117 10.50 -9.55 18.15
N ASN A 118 9.30 -9.48 18.67
CA ASN A 118 8.94 -10.05 19.96
C ASN A 118 8.10 -11.31 19.76
N LEU A 119 8.74 -12.48 19.85
CA LEU A 119 8.06 -13.77 19.68
C LEU A 119 7.24 -14.21 20.91
N PHE A 120 7.44 -13.56 22.06
CA PHE A 120 6.65 -13.83 23.26
C PHE A 120 5.25 -13.22 23.16
N ASP A 121 5.17 -11.97 22.70
CA ASP A 121 3.91 -11.25 22.48
C ASP A 121 3.38 -11.39 21.06
N ASN A 122 4.10 -12.13 20.18
CA ASN A 122 3.77 -12.29 18.77
C ASN A 122 3.64 -10.94 18.03
N GLU A 123 4.61 -10.06 18.20
CA GLU A 123 4.59 -8.73 17.64
C GLU A 123 5.88 -8.37 16.88
N LEU A 124 5.72 -7.56 15.85
CA LEU A 124 6.80 -6.87 15.17
C LEU A 124 6.63 -5.36 15.38
N ARG A 125 7.57 -4.74 16.06
CA ARG A 125 7.62 -3.31 16.26
C ARG A 125 8.19 -2.60 15.03
N LEU A 126 7.51 -1.57 14.55
CA LEU A 126 8.00 -0.65 13.53
C LEU A 126 8.27 0.70 14.19
N PRO A 127 9.53 1.00 14.55
CA PRO A 127 9.87 2.14 15.41
C PRO A 127 9.58 3.49 14.77
N GLU A 128 9.78 3.60 13.44
CA GLU A 128 9.49 4.82 12.69
C GLU A 128 8.63 4.50 11.47
N THR A 129 7.37 4.90 11.51
CA THR A 129 6.50 4.85 10.36
C THR A 129 6.46 6.22 9.65
N LYS A 130 5.89 6.27 8.45
CA LYS A 130 5.72 7.52 7.70
C LYS A 130 4.96 8.62 8.49
N SER A 131 4.22 8.25 9.52
CA SER A 131 3.50 9.17 10.41
C SER A 131 4.32 9.64 11.61
N GLY A 132 5.58 9.22 11.75
CA GLY A 132 6.43 9.52 12.91
C GLY A 132 6.04 8.77 14.20
N LYS A 133 5.09 7.82 14.13
CA LYS A 133 4.62 7.05 15.27
C LYS A 133 5.10 5.61 15.17
N THR A 134 5.47 5.01 16.31
CA THR A 134 5.70 3.57 16.41
C THR A 134 4.40 2.80 16.09
N HIS A 135 4.53 1.74 15.33
CA HIS A 135 3.41 0.83 15.03
C HIS A 135 3.81 -0.60 15.38
N TYR A 136 2.87 -1.35 15.96
CA TYR A 136 3.04 -2.76 16.30
C TYR A 136 2.17 -3.60 15.37
N ILE A 137 2.79 -4.58 14.72
CA ILE A 137 2.11 -5.54 13.86
C ILE A 137 1.98 -6.85 14.63
N HIS A 138 0.74 -7.30 14.87
CA HIS A 138 0.51 -8.63 15.40
C HIS A 138 0.85 -9.70 14.35
N LEU A 139 1.61 -10.70 14.78
CA LEU A 139 2.07 -11.80 13.93
C LEU A 139 1.18 -13.02 14.14
N SER A 140 0.51 -13.45 13.09
CA SER A 140 -0.21 -14.73 13.08
C SER A 140 0.76 -15.91 13.12
N GLU A 141 0.30 -17.09 13.53
CA GLU A 141 1.15 -18.28 13.60
C GLU A 141 1.92 -18.57 12.29
N PRO A 142 1.31 -18.50 11.08
CA PRO A 142 2.07 -18.65 9.84
C PRO A 142 3.18 -17.60 9.65
N ALA A 143 2.98 -16.37 10.11
CA ALA A 143 4.01 -15.32 10.04
C ALA A 143 5.18 -15.62 11.00
N ILE A 144 4.87 -16.12 12.22
CA ILE A 144 5.85 -16.54 13.21
C ILE A 144 6.70 -17.70 12.69
N GLU A 145 6.08 -18.71 12.08
CA GLU A 145 6.78 -19.86 11.51
C GLU A 145 7.75 -19.47 10.40
N ILE A 146 7.40 -18.47 9.60
CA ILE A 146 8.33 -17.91 8.61
C ILE A 146 9.54 -17.29 9.31
N LEU A 147 9.31 -16.44 10.33
CA LEU A 147 10.38 -15.78 11.06
C LEU A 147 11.30 -16.76 11.78
N LYS A 148 10.75 -17.84 12.39
CA LYS A 148 11.54 -18.88 13.03
C LYS A 148 12.45 -19.65 12.05
N LYS A 149 12.03 -19.80 10.79
CA LYS A 149 12.77 -20.53 9.75
C LYS A 149 13.77 -19.68 8.99
N LEU A 150 13.66 -18.34 9.06
CA LEU A 150 14.57 -17.45 8.36
C LEU A 150 15.94 -17.44 9.05
N PRO A 151 17.06 -17.56 8.29
CA PRO A 151 18.39 -17.47 8.84
C PRO A 151 18.71 -16.04 9.30
N LYS A 152 19.34 -15.92 10.48
CA LYS A 152 19.91 -14.66 10.96
C LYS A 152 21.33 -14.54 10.45
N GLU A 153 21.56 -13.63 9.51
CA GLU A 153 22.90 -13.41 8.98
C GLU A 153 23.81 -12.71 10.01
N LYS A 154 24.97 -13.27 10.27
CA LYS A 154 25.94 -12.69 11.20
C LYS A 154 26.37 -11.29 10.71
N GLY A 155 26.24 -10.30 11.58
CA GLY A 155 26.58 -8.90 11.26
C GLY A 155 25.53 -8.14 10.46
N ASN A 156 24.36 -8.73 10.21
CA ASN A 156 23.25 -8.03 9.59
C ASN A 156 22.02 -8.01 10.52
N PRO A 157 21.57 -6.83 10.98
CA PRO A 157 20.47 -6.73 11.91
C PRO A 157 19.09 -6.97 11.28
N TYR A 158 18.97 -6.93 9.96
CA TYR A 158 17.70 -6.96 9.25
C TYR A 158 17.17 -8.39 9.05
N ILE A 159 15.86 -8.55 9.13
CA ILE A 159 15.15 -9.82 8.82
C ILE A 159 15.38 -10.21 7.36
N PHE A 160 15.41 -9.21 6.49
CA PHE A 160 15.63 -9.34 5.05
C PHE A 160 16.95 -8.67 4.65
N PRO A 161 18.09 -9.35 4.78
CA PRO A 161 19.39 -8.80 4.41
C PRO A 161 19.48 -8.51 2.92
N GLY A 162 20.14 -7.43 2.60
CA GLY A 162 20.47 -7.03 1.23
C GLY A 162 21.79 -7.60 0.77
N LYS A 163 22.17 -7.30 -0.47
CA LYS A 163 23.48 -7.72 -1.04
C LYS A 163 24.68 -7.01 -0.40
N ILE A 164 24.46 -5.85 0.20
CA ILE A 164 25.49 -5.07 0.89
C ILE A 164 25.41 -5.43 2.37
N THR A 165 26.55 -5.84 2.94
CA THR A 165 26.66 -6.21 4.35
C THR A 165 26.12 -5.10 5.26
N GLY A 166 25.31 -5.45 6.24
CA GLY A 166 24.68 -4.51 7.18
C GLY A 166 23.56 -3.65 6.58
N LYS A 167 23.11 -3.94 5.36
CA LYS A 167 21.96 -3.27 4.73
C LYS A 167 20.82 -4.25 4.50
N HIS A 168 19.60 -3.72 4.46
CA HIS A 168 18.40 -4.51 4.17
C HIS A 168 18.20 -4.74 2.67
N LEU A 169 17.34 -5.69 2.34
CA LEU A 169 16.87 -5.93 0.97
C LEU A 169 16.02 -4.73 0.49
N ILE A 170 16.46 -4.07 -0.57
CA ILE A 170 15.84 -2.82 -1.04
C ILE A 170 14.62 -3.11 -1.91
N ASN A 171 14.67 -4.18 -2.73
CA ASN A 171 13.69 -4.37 -3.77
C ASN A 171 13.44 -5.86 -4.06
N ILE A 172 12.16 -6.22 -4.07
CA ILE A 172 11.64 -7.56 -4.41
C ILE A 172 10.86 -7.58 -5.74
N GLU A 173 10.90 -6.49 -6.52
CA GLU A 173 10.10 -6.36 -7.76
C GLU A 173 10.48 -7.38 -8.84
N LYS A 174 11.77 -7.81 -8.91
CA LYS A 174 12.19 -8.84 -9.86
C LYS A 174 11.56 -10.19 -9.52
N SER A 175 11.59 -10.57 -8.24
CA SER A 175 10.92 -11.79 -7.75
C SER A 175 9.41 -11.69 -7.93
N TRP A 176 8.81 -10.57 -7.57
CA TRP A 176 7.36 -10.36 -7.76
C TRP A 176 6.94 -10.49 -9.22
N ARG A 177 7.71 -9.97 -10.17
CA ARG A 177 7.40 -10.13 -11.61
C ARG A 177 7.41 -11.58 -12.07
N ARG A 178 8.35 -12.41 -11.57
CA ARG A 178 8.36 -13.85 -11.87
C ARG A 178 7.16 -14.55 -11.26
N ILE A 179 6.91 -14.33 -9.98
CA ILE A 179 5.82 -14.93 -9.24
C ILE A 179 4.47 -14.63 -9.90
N ARG A 180 4.17 -13.37 -10.18
CA ARG A 180 2.88 -13.02 -10.76
C ARG A 180 2.71 -13.52 -12.20
N ALA A 181 3.79 -13.64 -12.99
CA ALA A 181 3.74 -14.22 -14.31
C ALA A 181 3.47 -15.73 -14.23
N GLU A 182 4.12 -16.45 -13.31
CA GLU A 182 3.89 -17.87 -13.08
C GLU A 182 2.47 -18.16 -12.59
N ALA A 183 1.90 -17.23 -11.80
CA ALA A 183 0.54 -17.34 -11.31
C ALA A 183 -0.54 -16.85 -12.30
N GLY A 184 -0.18 -16.35 -13.48
CA GLY A 184 -1.13 -15.74 -14.43
C GLY A 184 -1.75 -14.42 -13.93
N LEU A 185 -1.04 -13.67 -13.08
CA LEU A 185 -1.51 -12.47 -12.39
C LEU A 185 -0.70 -11.22 -12.78
N GLU A 186 -0.36 -11.06 -14.06
CA GLU A 186 0.51 -9.99 -14.56
C GLU A 186 -0.03 -8.59 -14.29
N ASP A 187 -1.34 -8.45 -14.15
CA ASP A 187 -1.99 -7.20 -13.81
C ASP A 187 -1.79 -6.80 -12.35
N VAL A 188 -1.47 -7.76 -11.44
CA VAL A 188 -1.36 -7.52 -10.00
C VAL A 188 -0.04 -6.83 -9.65
N ARG A 189 -0.14 -5.74 -8.91
CA ARG A 189 1.01 -5.01 -8.36
C ARG A 189 1.31 -5.49 -6.95
N LEU A 190 2.57 -5.36 -6.52
CA LEU A 190 2.95 -5.75 -5.17
C LEU A 190 2.09 -5.07 -4.07
N HIS A 191 1.71 -3.80 -4.27
CA HIS A 191 0.85 -3.09 -3.32
C HIS A 191 -0.60 -3.64 -3.27
N ASP A 192 -1.04 -4.36 -4.29
CA ASP A 192 -2.37 -4.98 -4.30
C ASP A 192 -2.45 -6.14 -3.30
N LEU A 193 -1.31 -6.74 -2.88
CA LEU A 193 -1.26 -7.71 -1.78
C LEU A 193 -1.73 -7.12 -0.44
N ARG A 194 -1.31 -5.89 -0.15
CA ARG A 194 -1.82 -5.19 1.05
C ARG A 194 -3.31 -4.86 0.94
N ARG A 195 -3.79 -4.56 -0.28
CA ARG A 195 -5.23 -4.42 -0.53
C ARG A 195 -5.97 -5.73 -0.32
N THR A 196 -5.36 -6.84 -0.71
CA THR A 196 -5.91 -8.18 -0.46
C THR A 196 -6.16 -8.40 1.02
N VAL A 197 -5.20 -8.07 1.89
CA VAL A 197 -5.37 -8.17 3.35
C VAL A 197 -6.57 -7.34 3.81
N GLY A 198 -6.63 -6.06 3.42
CA GLY A 198 -7.76 -5.19 3.78
C GLY A 198 -9.10 -5.67 3.25
N SER A 199 -9.15 -6.16 2.00
CA SER A 199 -10.38 -6.67 1.38
C SER A 199 -10.86 -7.97 2.03
N TRP A 200 -9.97 -8.89 2.34
CA TRP A 200 -10.33 -10.14 3.02
C TRP A 200 -10.80 -9.90 4.46
N LEU A 201 -10.14 -9.01 5.20
CA LEU A 201 -10.58 -8.60 6.53
C LEU A 201 -11.98 -7.97 6.48
N ALA A 202 -12.27 -7.11 5.49
CA ALA A 202 -13.58 -6.51 5.33
C ALA A 202 -14.66 -7.55 4.98
N GLN A 203 -14.34 -8.51 4.10
CA GLN A 203 -15.26 -9.60 3.74
C GLN A 203 -15.55 -10.54 4.92
N SER A 204 -14.59 -10.68 5.85
CA SER A 204 -14.77 -11.43 7.09
C SER A 204 -15.54 -10.63 8.17
N GLY A 205 -16.14 -9.50 7.82
CA GLY A 205 -16.98 -8.71 8.72
C GLY A 205 -16.23 -7.81 9.72
N ASN A 206 -14.90 -7.66 9.57
CA ASN A 206 -14.14 -6.78 10.45
C ASN A 206 -14.46 -5.31 10.21
N SER A 207 -14.50 -4.50 11.28
CA SER A 207 -14.78 -3.09 11.19
C SER A 207 -13.68 -2.33 10.41
N LEU A 208 -14.07 -1.26 9.70
CA LEU A 208 -13.10 -0.41 9.00
C LEU A 208 -12.08 0.23 9.95
N HIS A 209 -12.46 0.50 11.18
CA HIS A 209 -11.55 1.02 12.21
C HIS A 209 -10.46 -0.01 12.53
N LEU A 210 -10.83 -1.28 12.76
CA LEU A 210 -9.87 -2.37 12.99
C LEU A 210 -8.95 -2.57 11.78
N ILE A 211 -9.50 -2.60 10.57
CA ILE A 211 -8.71 -2.71 9.33
C ILE A 211 -7.74 -1.53 9.20
N GLY A 212 -8.19 -0.31 9.50
CA GLY A 212 -7.35 0.88 9.49
C GLY A 212 -6.21 0.79 10.49
N SER A 213 -6.46 0.27 11.69
CA SER A 213 -5.44 0.01 12.72
C SER A 213 -4.42 -1.03 12.25
N ILE A 214 -4.86 -2.20 11.78
CA ILE A 214 -3.99 -3.27 11.26
C ILE A 214 -3.10 -2.75 10.13
N LEU A 215 -3.68 -2.02 9.19
CA LEU A 215 -2.96 -1.46 8.06
C LEU A 215 -2.20 -0.15 8.37
N ASN A 216 -2.23 0.34 9.62
CA ASN A 216 -1.60 1.62 9.99
C ASN A 216 -1.96 2.76 9.02
N HIS A 217 -3.26 2.98 8.81
CA HIS A 217 -3.76 4.10 8.03
C HIS A 217 -3.90 5.33 8.92
N SER A 218 -3.23 6.42 8.55
CA SER A 218 -3.32 7.71 9.25
C SER A 218 -4.61 8.47 8.95
N ASN A 219 -5.37 8.05 7.93
CA ASN A 219 -6.62 8.68 7.50
C ASN A 219 -7.69 7.62 7.24
N GLU A 220 -8.83 7.75 7.89
CA GLU A 220 -9.99 6.85 7.75
C GLU A 220 -10.50 6.74 6.31
N SER A 221 -10.42 7.83 5.52
CA SER A 221 -10.79 7.80 4.11
C SER A 221 -9.97 6.82 3.28
N THR A 222 -8.77 6.46 3.74
CA THR A 222 -7.92 5.44 3.09
C THR A 222 -8.48 4.04 3.31
N THR A 223 -9.13 3.81 4.46
CA THR A 223 -9.76 2.53 4.79
C THR A 223 -11.14 2.39 4.15
N ALA A 224 -11.79 3.51 3.86
CA ALA A 224 -13.13 3.54 3.24
C ALA A 224 -13.20 2.82 1.87
N ILE A 225 -12.07 2.59 1.21
CA ILE A 225 -12.02 1.78 -0.03
C ILE A 225 -12.45 0.32 0.22
N TYR A 226 -12.33 -0.17 1.45
CA TYR A 226 -12.75 -1.52 1.86
C TYR A 226 -14.20 -1.58 2.32
N ALA A 227 -14.90 -0.44 2.41
CA ALA A 227 -16.31 -0.37 2.82
C ALA A 227 -17.29 -0.99 1.80
N ARG A 228 -16.80 -1.51 0.68
CA ARG A 228 -17.60 -2.24 -0.28
C ARG A 228 -17.84 -3.66 0.20
N PHE A 229 -18.76 -3.78 1.14
CA PHE A 229 -19.23 -5.09 1.58
C PHE A 229 -19.85 -5.86 0.41
N GLY A 230 -19.50 -7.14 0.29
CA GLY A 230 -20.20 -8.02 -0.62
C GLY A 230 -21.70 -8.07 -0.27
N LYS A 231 -22.56 -8.28 -1.27
CA LYS A 231 -24.01 -8.41 -1.03
C LYS A 231 -24.34 -9.52 0.00
N SER A 232 -23.52 -10.58 0.07
CA SER A 232 -23.61 -11.65 1.06
C SER A 232 -23.39 -11.13 2.49
N THR A 233 -22.33 -10.36 2.74
CA THR A 233 -21.99 -9.85 4.08
C THR A 233 -23.09 -8.94 4.64
N VAL A 234 -23.66 -8.07 3.80
CA VAL A 234 -24.79 -7.22 4.21
C VAL A 234 -26.03 -8.06 4.53
N ARG A 235 -26.32 -9.06 3.70
CA ARG A 235 -27.45 -9.97 3.90
C ARG A 235 -27.30 -10.76 5.20
N GLU A 236 -26.16 -11.38 5.42
CA GLU A 236 -25.84 -12.15 6.64
C GLU A 236 -25.96 -11.30 7.90
N ALA A 237 -25.45 -10.07 7.88
CA ALA A 237 -25.58 -9.15 8.99
C ALA A 237 -27.05 -8.78 9.30
N LEU A 238 -27.88 -8.57 8.27
CA LEU A 238 -29.30 -8.27 8.44
C LEU A 238 -30.09 -9.51 8.91
N GLU A 239 -29.76 -10.70 8.44
CA GLU A 239 -30.37 -11.94 8.90
C GLU A 239 -30.03 -12.22 10.37
N GLU A 240 -28.77 -12.02 10.77
CA GLU A 240 -28.38 -12.13 12.18
C GLU A 240 -29.06 -11.09 13.06
N HIS A 241 -29.15 -9.85 12.59
CA HIS A 241 -29.87 -8.79 13.29
C HIS A 241 -31.35 -9.15 13.46
N GLY A 242 -31.99 -9.66 12.40
CA GLY A 242 -33.39 -10.13 12.47
C GLY A 242 -33.59 -11.25 13.50
N LYS A 243 -32.68 -12.22 13.55
CA LYS A 243 -32.72 -13.30 14.57
C LYS A 243 -32.58 -12.74 15.98
N ARG A 244 -31.72 -11.77 16.22
CA ARG A 244 -31.56 -11.12 17.53
C ARG A 244 -32.80 -10.39 17.96
N ILE A 245 -33.51 -9.72 17.02
CA ILE A 245 -34.82 -9.08 17.33
C ILE A 245 -35.85 -10.14 17.74
N LEU A 246 -35.98 -11.22 16.99
CA LEU A 246 -36.92 -12.29 17.30
C LEU A 246 -36.62 -12.92 18.67
N SER A 247 -35.35 -13.28 18.93
CA SER A 247 -34.95 -13.81 20.24
C SER A 247 -35.29 -12.86 21.39
N ALA A 248 -35.07 -11.55 21.21
CA ALA A 248 -35.41 -10.57 22.25
C ALA A 248 -36.91 -10.41 22.47
N ILE A 249 -37.76 -10.73 21.50
CA ILE A 249 -39.23 -10.74 21.64
C ILE A 249 -39.67 -12.01 22.35
N ASP A 250 -39.11 -13.16 21.99
CA ASP A 250 -39.46 -14.45 22.58
C ASP A 250 -39.11 -14.53 24.08
N ASP A 251 -38.09 -13.79 24.54
CA ASP A 251 -37.72 -13.67 25.96
C ASP A 251 -38.74 -12.84 26.80
N PHE A 252 -39.70 -12.18 26.15
CA PHE A 252 -40.71 -11.35 26.80
C PHE A 252 -42.16 -11.94 26.75
N ILE A 253 -42.35 -13.11 26.14
CA ILE A 253 -43.63 -13.84 26.10
C ILE A 253 -43.53 -15.09 27.03
#